data_315cc059cdf8d085d69f37e9db5a79ce
#
_entry.id   315cc059cdf8d085d69f37e9db5a79ce
#
_cell.length_a   1.000
_cell.length_b   1.000
_cell.length_c   1.000
_cell.angle_alpha   90.00
_cell.angle_beta   90.00
_cell.angle_gamma   90.00
#
_symmetry.space_group_name_H-M   'P 1'
#
loop_
_entity.id
_entity.type
_entity.pdbx_description
1 polymer ?
#
loop_
_entity_poly.entity_id
_entity_poly.type
_entity_poly.pdbx_seq_one_letter_code
_entity_poly.pdbx_strand_id
1 'polypeptide(L)'
;MLGGRVESLAVDEGDAIKAGQVLGELDHKPYEIALMQAKAGVSVAQAQYDLMLAGYRDEEIAQAAAAVKQAQAAYDYAQNFYNRQQGLWKSRTISANDLENARSSRDQAQATLKSAQDKLRQYRSGNREQDIAQAKASLEQAQAQLAQAELNLQDSTLIAPSDGTLLTRAVEPGTVLNEGGTVFTVSLTRPVWVRAYVDERNLDQAQPGRKVLLYTDGRPDKPYHGQIGFVSPTAEFTPKTVETPDLRTDLVYRLRIVVTDADDALRQGMPVTVQFGDEAGHE
;
A
#
# COMPACT_ATOMS: atom_id res chain seq x y z
N MET A 1 -4.06 10.98 -4.89
CA MET A 1 -4.65 12.35 -4.68
C MET A 1 -6.15 12.19 -4.66
N LEU A 2 -6.78 12.76 -3.66
CA LEU A 2 -8.22 12.65 -3.42
C LEU A 2 -8.96 13.85 -4.04
N GLY A 3 -10.25 13.67 -4.36
CA GLY A 3 -11.16 14.75 -4.70
C GLY A 3 -12.02 15.10 -3.49
N GLY A 4 -12.40 16.35 -3.33
CA GLY A 4 -13.23 16.79 -2.20
C GLY A 4 -13.44 18.29 -2.18
N ARG A 5 -14.21 18.77 -1.21
CA ARG A 5 -14.35 20.20 -0.98
C ARG A 5 -13.14 20.71 -0.18
N VAL A 6 -12.55 21.81 -0.62
CA VAL A 6 -11.50 22.52 0.15
C VAL A 6 -12.16 23.18 1.36
N GLU A 7 -11.77 22.79 2.56
CA GLU A 7 -12.27 23.37 3.81
C GLU A 7 -11.48 24.63 4.19
N SER A 8 -10.14 24.50 4.18
CA SER A 8 -9.26 25.62 4.53
C SER A 8 -7.96 25.59 3.74
N LEU A 9 -7.36 26.75 3.55
CA LEU A 9 -6.02 26.94 3.00
C LEU A 9 -5.22 27.76 4.01
N ALA A 10 -4.02 27.28 4.38
CA ALA A 10 -3.20 27.85 5.43
C ALA A 10 -2.07 28.76 4.92
N VAL A 11 -1.90 28.83 3.59
CA VAL A 11 -0.80 29.55 2.92
C VAL A 11 -1.31 30.34 1.73
N ASP A 12 -0.61 31.44 1.42
CA ASP A 12 -0.89 32.32 0.29
C ASP A 12 0.28 32.40 -0.70
N GLU A 13 0.01 33.00 -1.88
CA GLU A 13 1.01 33.19 -2.93
C GLU A 13 2.18 34.02 -2.42
N GLY A 14 3.39 33.57 -2.65
CA GLY A 14 4.63 34.16 -2.18
C GLY A 14 5.15 33.64 -0.84
N ASP A 15 4.36 32.83 -0.13
CA ASP A 15 4.79 32.25 1.15
C ASP A 15 5.90 31.21 0.97
N ALA A 16 6.88 31.28 1.87
CA ALA A 16 7.89 30.23 1.98
C ALA A 16 7.33 29.05 2.78
N ILE A 17 7.40 27.85 2.22
CA ILE A 17 6.89 26.62 2.79
C ILE A 17 8.04 25.64 3.09
N LYS A 18 7.84 24.83 4.12
CA LYS A 18 8.79 23.78 4.52
C LYS A 18 8.21 22.40 4.26
N ALA A 19 9.07 21.44 3.97
CA ALA A 19 8.68 20.03 3.88
C ALA A 19 7.89 19.58 5.12
N GLY A 20 6.76 18.92 4.91
CA GLY A 20 5.86 18.49 5.98
C GLY A 20 4.91 19.57 6.53
N GLN A 21 4.99 20.82 6.07
CA GLN A 21 4.07 21.89 6.48
C GLN A 21 2.69 21.65 5.88
N VAL A 22 1.64 21.83 6.70
CA VAL A 22 0.25 21.77 6.24
C VAL A 22 -0.05 23.01 5.39
N LEU A 23 -0.50 22.80 4.17
CA LEU A 23 -0.86 23.86 3.22
C LEU A 23 -2.35 24.14 3.17
N GLY A 24 -3.17 23.15 3.51
CA GLY A 24 -4.62 23.22 3.52
C GLY A 24 -5.27 21.89 3.85
N GLU A 25 -6.58 21.90 3.96
CA GLU A 25 -7.37 20.73 4.34
C GLU A 25 -8.60 20.61 3.45
N LEU A 26 -8.90 19.38 3.07
CA LEU A 26 -10.18 19.02 2.47
C LEU A 26 -11.20 18.71 3.58
N ASP A 27 -12.49 18.73 3.29
CA ASP A 27 -13.55 18.31 4.22
C ASP A 27 -13.30 16.86 4.66
N HIS A 28 -12.92 16.67 5.91
CA HIS A 28 -12.57 15.35 6.48
C HIS A 28 -13.77 14.45 6.75
N LYS A 29 -14.98 15.00 6.89
CA LYS A 29 -16.17 14.24 7.31
C LYS A 29 -16.48 13.01 6.45
N PRO A 30 -16.43 13.08 5.11
CA PRO A 30 -16.63 11.88 4.28
C PRO A 30 -15.60 10.79 4.54
N TYR A 31 -14.35 11.18 4.76
CA TYR A 31 -13.25 10.25 5.01
C TYR A 31 -13.30 9.63 6.41
N GLU A 32 -13.71 10.41 7.42
CA GLU A 32 -13.94 9.91 8.79
C GLU A 32 -15.07 8.88 8.82
N ILE A 33 -16.16 9.13 8.08
CA ILE A 33 -17.27 8.17 7.95
C ILE A 33 -16.79 6.89 7.27
N ALA A 34 -16.02 7.01 6.18
CA ALA A 34 -15.45 5.86 5.48
C ALA A 34 -14.50 5.06 6.37
N LEU A 35 -13.68 5.74 7.17
CA LEU A 35 -12.81 5.12 8.17
C LEU A 35 -13.61 4.35 9.23
N MET A 36 -14.69 4.95 9.74
CA MET A 36 -15.56 4.31 10.72
C MET A 36 -16.23 3.05 10.14
N GLN A 37 -16.68 3.10 8.89
CA GLN A 37 -17.25 1.94 8.19
C GLN A 37 -16.23 0.83 8.00
N ALA A 38 -15.00 1.18 7.58
CA ALA A 38 -13.92 0.21 7.39
C ALA A 38 -13.53 -0.45 8.73
N LYS A 39 -13.44 0.30 9.83
CA LYS A 39 -13.20 -0.24 11.19
C LYS A 39 -14.29 -1.22 11.61
N ALA A 40 -15.55 -0.89 11.37
CA ALA A 40 -16.66 -1.79 11.65
C ALA A 40 -16.56 -3.08 10.81
N GLY A 41 -16.17 -2.96 9.53
CA GLY A 41 -15.93 -4.10 8.66
C GLY A 41 -14.86 -5.05 9.17
N VAL A 42 -13.73 -4.52 9.65
CA VAL A 42 -12.66 -5.32 10.30
C VAL A 42 -13.20 -6.04 11.54
N SER A 43 -13.98 -5.35 12.39
CA SER A 43 -14.55 -5.96 13.59
C SER A 43 -15.46 -7.14 13.27
N VAL A 44 -16.30 -7.03 12.23
CA VAL A 44 -17.17 -8.12 11.77
C VAL A 44 -16.35 -9.29 11.23
N ALA A 45 -15.37 -9.02 10.36
CA ALA A 45 -14.52 -10.05 9.77
C ALA A 45 -13.66 -10.75 10.83
N GLN A 46 -13.17 -10.01 11.82
CA GLN A 46 -12.42 -10.56 12.97
C GLN A 46 -13.31 -11.51 13.79
N ALA A 47 -14.51 -11.07 14.14
CA ALA A 47 -15.45 -11.91 14.90
C ALA A 47 -15.80 -13.20 14.15
N GLN A 48 -15.95 -13.13 12.84
CA GLN A 48 -16.18 -14.30 12.00
C GLN A 48 -14.97 -15.26 11.97
N TYR A 49 -13.77 -14.71 11.84
CA TYR A 49 -12.54 -15.50 11.91
C TYR A 49 -12.37 -16.18 13.28
N ASP A 50 -12.59 -15.46 14.36
CA ASP A 50 -12.51 -15.98 15.72
C ASP A 50 -13.55 -17.10 15.94
N LEU A 51 -14.77 -16.94 15.41
CA LEU A 51 -15.80 -17.97 15.45
C LEU A 51 -15.36 -19.24 14.72
N MET A 52 -14.70 -19.10 13.56
CA MET A 52 -14.17 -20.25 12.81
C MET A 52 -13.03 -20.95 13.55
N LEU A 53 -12.17 -20.18 14.23
CA LEU A 53 -11.09 -20.73 15.06
C LEU A 53 -11.59 -21.42 16.31
N ALA A 54 -12.59 -20.87 16.97
CA ALA A 54 -13.16 -21.45 18.20
C ALA A 54 -13.80 -22.82 17.94
N GLY A 55 -14.32 -23.06 16.74
CA GLY A 55 -14.94 -24.32 16.37
C GLY A 55 -16.25 -24.57 17.14
N TYR A 56 -16.47 -25.83 17.54
CA TYR A 56 -17.67 -26.25 18.28
C TYR A 56 -17.53 -25.96 19.75
N ARG A 57 -18.65 -25.67 20.42
CA ARG A 57 -18.69 -25.41 21.86
C ARG A 57 -18.40 -26.66 22.66
N ASP A 58 -17.84 -26.52 23.86
CA ASP A 58 -17.55 -27.63 24.77
C ASP A 58 -18.78 -28.45 25.09
N GLU A 59 -19.98 -27.83 25.18
CA GLU A 59 -21.24 -28.50 25.43
C GLU A 59 -21.66 -29.40 24.26
N GLU A 60 -21.42 -28.97 23.02
CA GLU A 60 -21.72 -29.77 21.80
C GLU A 60 -20.80 -30.99 21.74
N ILE A 61 -19.53 -30.80 22.07
CA ILE A 61 -18.54 -31.89 22.14
C ILE A 61 -18.92 -32.87 23.29
N ALA A 62 -19.33 -32.36 24.44
CA ALA A 62 -19.77 -33.17 25.57
C ALA A 62 -21.04 -33.97 25.25
N GLN A 63 -22.01 -33.37 24.54
CA GLN A 63 -23.21 -34.06 24.07
C GLN A 63 -22.88 -35.17 23.07
N ALA A 64 -21.99 -34.91 22.12
CA ALA A 64 -21.53 -35.94 21.16
C ALA A 64 -20.78 -37.07 21.88
N ALA A 65 -19.98 -36.76 22.90
CA ALA A 65 -19.31 -37.77 23.73
C ALA A 65 -20.30 -38.64 24.54
N ALA A 66 -21.36 -38.04 25.04
CA ALA A 66 -22.43 -38.79 25.72
C ALA A 66 -23.16 -39.73 24.77
N ALA A 67 -23.43 -39.30 23.52
CA ALA A 67 -24.03 -40.13 22.50
C ALA A 67 -23.13 -41.36 22.12
N VAL A 68 -21.82 -41.17 22.06
CA VAL A 68 -20.86 -42.26 21.87
C VAL A 68 -20.96 -43.26 23.04
N LYS A 69 -21.00 -42.77 24.28
CA LYS A 69 -21.10 -43.63 25.45
C LYS A 69 -22.39 -44.45 25.46
N GLN A 70 -23.50 -43.85 25.05
CA GLN A 70 -24.80 -44.52 24.92
C GLN A 70 -24.74 -45.61 23.83
N ALA A 71 -24.22 -45.28 22.64
CA ALA A 71 -24.11 -46.24 21.53
C ALA A 71 -23.13 -47.39 21.84
N GLN A 72 -22.06 -47.09 22.62
CA GLN A 72 -21.13 -48.13 23.12
C GLN A 72 -21.83 -49.12 24.00
N ALA A 73 -22.63 -48.66 24.97
CA ALA A 73 -23.37 -49.55 25.88
C ALA A 73 -24.37 -50.47 25.10
N ALA A 74 -25.03 -49.90 24.09
CA ALA A 74 -25.92 -50.68 23.22
C ALA A 74 -25.17 -51.74 22.38
N TYR A 75 -24.01 -51.36 21.85
CA TYR A 75 -23.16 -52.32 21.14
C TYR A 75 -22.65 -53.44 22.05
N ASP A 76 -22.17 -53.11 23.24
CA ASP A 76 -21.67 -54.11 24.21
C ASP A 76 -22.76 -55.12 24.61
N TYR A 77 -23.98 -54.61 24.83
CA TYR A 77 -25.13 -55.48 25.07
C TYR A 77 -25.41 -56.41 23.87
N ALA A 78 -25.52 -55.90 22.66
CA ALA A 78 -25.78 -56.66 21.44
C ALA A 78 -24.65 -57.66 21.13
N GLN A 79 -23.40 -57.29 21.34
CA GLN A 79 -22.24 -58.17 21.18
C GLN A 79 -22.28 -59.33 22.19
N ASN A 80 -22.57 -59.06 23.46
CA ASN A 80 -22.70 -60.07 24.51
C ASN A 80 -23.88 -61.02 24.21
N PHE A 81 -24.99 -60.49 23.71
CA PHE A 81 -26.12 -61.26 23.27
C PHE A 81 -25.77 -62.19 22.12
N TYR A 82 -25.12 -61.67 21.06
CA TYR A 82 -24.64 -62.47 19.92
C TYR A 82 -23.68 -63.56 20.40
N ASN A 83 -22.73 -63.26 21.25
CA ASN A 83 -21.78 -64.28 21.77
C ASN A 83 -22.50 -65.41 22.51
N ARG A 84 -23.54 -65.12 23.32
CA ARG A 84 -24.37 -66.14 23.97
C ARG A 84 -25.12 -66.97 22.97
N GLN A 85 -25.76 -66.36 21.95
CA GLN A 85 -26.49 -67.09 20.91
C GLN A 85 -25.55 -67.96 20.09
N GLN A 86 -24.35 -67.49 19.79
CA GLN A 86 -23.32 -68.30 19.09
C GLN A 86 -22.94 -69.56 19.92
N GLY A 87 -22.83 -69.47 21.24
CA GLY A 87 -22.61 -70.60 22.11
C GLY A 87 -23.76 -71.62 22.08
N LEU A 88 -25.01 -71.14 22.14
CA LEU A 88 -26.22 -71.98 22.06
C LEU A 88 -26.42 -72.65 20.68
N TRP A 89 -26.03 -71.96 19.63
CA TRP A 89 -26.02 -72.51 18.27
C TRP A 89 -25.05 -73.71 18.15
N LYS A 90 -23.85 -73.58 18.73
CA LYS A 90 -22.88 -74.69 18.74
C LYS A 90 -23.40 -75.90 19.46
N SER A 91 -24.23 -75.74 20.51
CA SER A 91 -24.93 -76.83 21.20
C SER A 91 -26.26 -77.25 20.55
N ARG A 92 -26.58 -76.69 19.37
CA ARG A 92 -27.82 -76.95 18.60
C ARG A 92 -29.13 -76.64 19.37
N THR A 93 -29.10 -75.68 20.25
CA THR A 93 -30.21 -75.31 21.11
C THR A 93 -31.11 -74.23 20.53
N ILE A 94 -30.63 -73.44 19.51
CA ILE A 94 -31.38 -72.42 18.83
C ILE A 94 -31.43 -72.56 17.33
N SER A 95 -32.34 -71.84 16.65
CA SER A 95 -32.46 -71.85 15.20
C SER A 95 -31.37 -70.97 14.49
N ALA A 96 -31.12 -71.20 13.23
CA ALA A 96 -30.24 -70.36 12.40
C ALA A 96 -30.75 -68.93 12.32
N ASN A 97 -32.07 -68.75 12.27
CA ASN A 97 -32.69 -67.39 12.31
C ASN A 97 -32.39 -66.63 13.57
N ASP A 98 -32.39 -67.31 14.76
CA ASP A 98 -32.10 -66.60 16.05
C ASP A 98 -30.65 -66.09 16.05
N LEU A 99 -29.71 -66.88 15.56
CA LEU A 99 -28.32 -66.48 15.44
C LEU A 99 -28.15 -65.30 14.46
N GLU A 100 -28.83 -65.38 13.30
CA GLU A 100 -28.75 -64.30 12.28
C GLU A 100 -29.39 -63.01 12.78
N ASN A 101 -30.51 -63.07 13.52
CA ASN A 101 -31.13 -61.90 14.16
C ASN A 101 -30.21 -61.26 15.20
N ALA A 102 -29.53 -62.11 16.01
CA ALA A 102 -28.56 -61.59 16.98
C ALA A 102 -27.36 -60.92 16.32
N ARG A 103 -26.89 -61.50 15.17
CA ARG A 103 -25.83 -60.92 14.37
C ARG A 103 -26.23 -59.57 13.76
N SER A 104 -27.42 -59.51 13.11
CA SER A 104 -27.94 -58.27 12.53
C SER A 104 -28.08 -57.18 13.56
N SER A 105 -28.58 -57.49 14.78
CA SER A 105 -28.70 -56.53 15.91
C SER A 105 -27.33 -55.99 16.34
N ARG A 106 -26.32 -56.86 16.43
CA ARG A 106 -24.96 -56.44 16.76
C ARG A 106 -24.38 -55.55 15.67
N ASP A 107 -24.53 -55.91 14.38
CA ASP A 107 -24.01 -55.17 13.27
C ASP A 107 -24.68 -53.79 13.15
N GLN A 108 -25.98 -53.69 13.43
CA GLN A 108 -26.70 -52.44 13.51
C GLN A 108 -26.19 -51.52 14.65
N ALA A 109 -26.00 -52.10 15.87
CA ALA A 109 -25.46 -51.37 17.01
C ALA A 109 -24.00 -50.89 16.73
N GLN A 110 -23.21 -51.73 16.08
CA GLN A 110 -21.84 -51.35 15.64
C GLN A 110 -21.83 -50.18 14.69
N ALA A 111 -22.73 -50.19 13.68
CA ALA A 111 -22.85 -49.08 12.72
C ALA A 111 -23.28 -47.77 13.41
N THR A 112 -24.21 -47.85 14.39
CA THR A 112 -24.64 -46.69 15.20
C THR A 112 -23.48 -46.12 16.03
N LEU A 113 -22.72 -47.01 16.69
CA LEU A 113 -21.55 -46.61 17.49
C LEU A 113 -20.51 -45.88 16.58
N LYS A 114 -20.20 -46.47 15.41
CA LYS A 114 -19.28 -45.84 14.47
C LYS A 114 -19.73 -44.47 14.03
N SER A 115 -21.02 -44.32 13.68
CA SER A 115 -21.59 -43.01 13.32
C SER A 115 -21.46 -41.97 14.44
N ALA A 116 -21.73 -42.38 15.70
CA ALA A 116 -21.56 -41.48 16.86
C ALA A 116 -20.09 -41.08 17.09
N GLN A 117 -19.17 -42.05 16.92
CA GLN A 117 -17.71 -41.77 17.00
C GLN A 117 -17.24 -40.83 15.92
N ASP A 118 -17.69 -41.00 14.68
CA ASP A 118 -17.33 -40.15 13.57
C ASP A 118 -17.84 -38.72 13.78
N LYS A 119 -19.06 -38.56 14.32
CA LYS A 119 -19.61 -37.24 14.69
C LYS A 119 -18.80 -36.55 15.80
N LEU A 120 -18.42 -37.28 16.87
CA LEU A 120 -17.58 -36.75 17.92
C LEU A 120 -16.21 -36.33 17.37
N ARG A 121 -15.64 -37.12 16.48
CA ARG A 121 -14.36 -36.79 15.82
C ARG A 121 -14.48 -35.51 14.99
N GLN A 122 -15.56 -35.36 14.21
CA GLN A 122 -15.85 -34.15 13.46
C GLN A 122 -15.92 -32.91 14.36
N TYR A 123 -16.62 -33.01 15.50
CA TYR A 123 -16.72 -31.87 16.45
C TYR A 123 -15.38 -31.53 17.08
N ARG A 124 -14.57 -32.53 17.42
CA ARG A 124 -13.22 -32.31 18.00
C ARG A 124 -12.21 -31.79 17.00
N SER A 125 -12.35 -32.13 15.73
CA SER A 125 -11.46 -31.58 14.69
C SER A 125 -11.73 -30.12 14.36
N GLY A 126 -12.86 -29.57 14.81
CA GLY A 126 -13.23 -28.18 14.55
C GLY A 126 -13.68 -27.94 13.10
N ASN A 127 -13.60 -26.69 12.67
CA ASN A 127 -13.90 -26.31 11.29
C ASN A 127 -12.80 -26.76 10.34
N ARG A 128 -13.11 -26.83 9.06
CA ARG A 128 -12.14 -27.20 8.03
C ARG A 128 -11.10 -26.11 7.89
N GLU A 129 -9.85 -26.48 7.62
CA GLU A 129 -8.77 -25.53 7.37
C GLU A 129 -9.10 -24.54 6.24
N GLN A 130 -9.84 -24.99 5.22
CA GLN A 130 -10.27 -24.14 4.11
C GLN A 130 -11.26 -23.06 4.56
N ASP A 131 -12.19 -23.40 5.45
CA ASP A 131 -13.19 -22.46 5.98
C ASP A 131 -12.51 -21.41 6.85
N ILE A 132 -11.55 -21.83 7.69
CA ILE A 132 -10.70 -20.93 8.48
C ILE A 132 -9.86 -20.03 7.58
N ALA A 133 -9.23 -20.59 6.54
CA ALA A 133 -8.43 -19.82 5.59
C ALA A 133 -9.27 -18.80 4.82
N GLN A 134 -10.51 -19.15 4.45
CA GLN A 134 -11.43 -18.22 3.81
C GLN A 134 -11.82 -17.06 4.75
N ALA A 135 -12.14 -17.35 6.01
CA ALA A 135 -12.45 -16.31 6.99
C ALA A 135 -11.24 -15.39 7.25
N LYS A 136 -10.03 -15.97 7.30
CA LYS A 136 -8.79 -15.20 7.40
C LYS A 136 -8.59 -14.27 6.21
N ALA A 137 -8.77 -14.77 4.98
CA ALA A 137 -8.66 -13.95 3.78
C ALA A 137 -9.67 -12.79 3.76
N SER A 138 -10.90 -13.03 4.26
CA SER A 138 -11.92 -11.97 4.43
C SER A 138 -11.49 -10.91 5.45
N LEU A 139 -10.83 -11.31 6.53
CA LEU A 139 -10.26 -10.39 7.52
C LEU A 139 -9.14 -9.55 6.89
N GLU A 140 -8.21 -10.17 6.17
CA GLU A 140 -7.11 -9.48 5.47
C GLU A 140 -7.65 -8.46 4.44
N GLN A 141 -8.72 -8.82 3.72
CA GLN A 141 -9.40 -7.90 2.81
C GLN A 141 -9.99 -6.69 3.56
N ALA A 142 -10.67 -6.92 4.68
CA ALA A 142 -11.23 -5.83 5.49
C ALA A 142 -10.12 -4.93 6.07
N GLN A 143 -9.00 -5.49 6.49
CA GLN A 143 -7.82 -4.74 6.95
C GLN A 143 -7.21 -3.88 5.83
N ALA A 144 -7.15 -4.39 4.61
CA ALA A 144 -6.70 -3.60 3.46
C ALA A 144 -7.65 -2.42 3.16
N GLN A 145 -8.96 -2.62 3.29
CA GLN A 145 -9.95 -1.54 3.16
C GLN A 145 -9.79 -0.48 4.26
N LEU A 146 -9.49 -0.91 5.50
CA LEU A 146 -9.19 0.00 6.60
C LEU A 146 -7.94 0.84 6.30
N ALA A 147 -6.85 0.21 5.90
CA ALA A 147 -5.61 0.90 5.54
C ALA A 147 -5.83 1.93 4.41
N GLN A 148 -6.67 1.61 3.41
CA GLN A 148 -7.03 2.55 2.35
C GLN A 148 -7.83 3.74 2.89
N ALA A 149 -8.77 3.51 3.81
CA ALA A 149 -9.55 4.58 4.42
C ALA A 149 -8.69 5.50 5.31
N GLU A 150 -7.72 4.92 6.04
CA GLU A 150 -6.74 5.68 6.82
C GLU A 150 -5.85 6.55 5.94
N LEU A 151 -5.35 6.00 4.84
CA LEU A 151 -4.57 6.75 3.86
C LEU A 151 -5.39 7.89 3.24
N ASN A 152 -6.64 7.63 2.88
CA ASN A 152 -7.51 8.67 2.33
C ASN A 152 -7.75 9.80 3.35
N LEU A 153 -7.95 9.48 4.61
CA LEU A 153 -8.07 10.51 5.65
C LEU A 153 -6.75 11.30 5.83
N GLN A 154 -5.62 10.63 5.78
CA GLN A 154 -4.32 11.31 5.83
C GLN A 154 -4.10 12.21 4.61
N ASP A 155 -4.43 11.72 3.42
CA ASP A 155 -4.27 12.47 2.16
C ASP A 155 -5.26 13.65 2.03
N SER A 156 -6.31 13.72 2.87
CA SER A 156 -7.22 14.86 2.91
C SER A 156 -6.58 16.11 3.53
N THR A 157 -5.44 15.96 4.21
CA THR A 157 -4.57 17.07 4.63
C THR A 157 -3.48 17.29 3.59
N LEU A 158 -3.45 18.46 3.00
CA LEU A 158 -2.48 18.83 1.98
C LEU A 158 -1.17 19.24 2.62
N ILE A 159 -0.11 18.47 2.39
CA ILE A 159 1.20 18.66 3.00
C ILE A 159 2.24 19.02 1.92
N ALA A 160 3.13 19.96 2.22
CA ALA A 160 4.25 20.31 1.34
C ALA A 160 5.23 19.13 1.21
N PRO A 161 5.54 18.68 -0.02
CA PRO A 161 6.48 17.56 -0.24
C PRO A 161 7.94 17.96 -0.01
N SER A 162 8.26 19.24 -0.08
CA SER A 162 9.63 19.78 0.05
C SER A 162 9.61 21.26 0.39
N ASP A 163 10.77 21.80 0.74
CA ASP A 163 10.96 23.25 0.92
C ASP A 163 10.77 23.98 -0.41
N GLY A 164 10.07 25.10 -0.37
CA GLY A 164 9.77 25.86 -1.57
C GLY A 164 9.10 27.21 -1.29
N THR A 165 8.70 27.86 -2.37
CA THR A 165 7.87 29.06 -2.34
C THR A 165 6.59 28.79 -3.12
N LEU A 166 5.45 29.16 -2.56
CA LEU A 166 4.17 29.05 -3.23
C LEU A 166 4.09 30.05 -4.39
N LEU A 167 3.93 29.58 -5.61
CA LEU A 167 3.81 30.46 -6.79
C LEU A 167 2.36 30.84 -7.06
N THR A 168 1.46 29.87 -7.00
CA THR A 168 0.06 30.10 -7.37
C THR A 168 -0.86 29.25 -6.52
N ARG A 169 -1.93 29.86 -6.06
CA ARG A 169 -3.08 29.24 -5.41
C ARG A 169 -4.19 29.12 -6.45
N ALA A 170 -4.40 27.91 -6.97
CA ALA A 170 -5.35 27.66 -8.06
C ALA A 170 -6.81 27.55 -7.62
N VAL A 171 -7.07 27.47 -6.30
CA VAL A 171 -8.41 27.23 -5.74
C VAL A 171 -8.63 28.04 -4.46
N GLU A 172 -9.91 28.26 -4.15
CA GLU A 172 -10.36 28.94 -2.95
C GLU A 172 -11.09 27.98 -1.98
N PRO A 173 -11.14 28.29 -0.67
CA PRO A 173 -11.97 27.57 0.27
C PRO A 173 -13.42 27.45 -0.21
N GLY A 174 -14.02 26.27 -0.10
CA GLY A 174 -15.35 25.97 -0.63
C GLY A 174 -15.36 25.40 -2.04
N THR A 175 -14.27 25.45 -2.79
CA THR A 175 -14.16 24.84 -4.13
C THR A 175 -14.19 23.32 -4.02
N VAL A 176 -14.88 22.68 -4.97
CA VAL A 176 -14.90 21.20 -5.09
C VAL A 176 -13.83 20.79 -6.10
N LEU A 177 -12.90 19.97 -5.64
CA LEU A 177 -11.81 19.41 -6.44
C LEU A 177 -12.15 18.02 -6.93
N ASN A 178 -11.84 17.76 -8.20
CA ASN A 178 -11.79 16.40 -8.72
C ASN A 178 -10.44 15.74 -8.34
N GLU A 179 -10.38 14.41 -8.40
CA GLU A 179 -9.12 13.69 -8.23
C GLU A 179 -8.07 14.18 -9.21
N GLY A 180 -6.87 14.48 -8.70
CA GLY A 180 -5.78 15.03 -9.51
C GLY A 180 -5.85 16.52 -9.79
N GLY A 181 -6.85 17.25 -9.27
CA GLY A 181 -6.96 18.70 -9.40
C GLY A 181 -5.77 19.42 -8.74
N THR A 182 -5.27 20.47 -9.42
CA THR A 182 -4.18 21.30 -8.88
C THR A 182 -4.73 22.25 -7.83
N VAL A 183 -4.15 22.25 -6.64
CA VAL A 183 -4.46 23.21 -5.54
C VAL A 183 -3.43 24.30 -5.49
N PHE A 184 -2.16 23.92 -5.47
CA PHE A 184 -1.02 24.80 -5.36
C PHE A 184 0.04 24.50 -6.41
N THR A 185 0.73 25.55 -6.86
CA THR A 185 1.96 25.41 -7.63
C THR A 185 3.12 25.89 -6.76
N VAL A 186 4.10 25.04 -6.54
CA VAL A 186 5.23 25.29 -5.66
C VAL A 186 6.52 25.35 -6.49
N SER A 187 7.32 26.38 -6.29
CA SER A 187 8.70 26.44 -6.75
C SER A 187 9.61 25.85 -5.68
N LEU A 188 10.32 24.79 -6.03
CA LEU A 188 11.25 24.14 -5.12
C LEU A 188 12.51 25.01 -4.95
N THR A 189 12.93 25.23 -3.70
CA THR A 189 14.16 25.97 -3.41
C THR A 189 15.40 25.14 -3.66
N ARG A 190 15.33 23.82 -3.61
CA ARG A 190 16.47 22.91 -3.83
C ARG A 190 16.02 21.59 -4.43
N PRO A 191 16.80 20.97 -5.33
CA PRO A 191 18.06 21.47 -5.90
C PRO A 191 17.82 22.54 -6.96
N VAL A 192 18.62 23.61 -6.94
CA VAL A 192 18.64 24.60 -8.03
C VAL A 192 19.52 24.09 -9.15
N TRP A 193 19.05 24.19 -10.36
CA TRP A 193 19.82 23.86 -11.54
C TRP A 193 19.69 24.94 -12.60
N VAL A 194 20.78 25.15 -13.32
CA VAL A 194 20.88 26.10 -14.42
C VAL A 194 20.87 25.35 -15.73
N ARG A 195 20.06 25.83 -16.66
CA ARG A 195 20.11 25.43 -18.05
C ARG A 195 21.04 26.37 -18.80
N ALA A 196 22.14 25.85 -19.32
CA ALA A 196 23.09 26.57 -20.14
C ALA A 196 23.22 25.90 -21.52
N TYR A 197 23.82 26.62 -22.42
CA TYR A 197 24.09 26.12 -23.75
C TYR A 197 25.57 26.34 -24.09
N VAL A 198 26.17 25.36 -24.71
CA VAL A 198 27.58 25.40 -25.15
C VAL A 198 27.63 25.15 -26.64
N ASP A 199 28.48 25.87 -27.34
CA ASP A 199 28.79 25.63 -28.76
C ASP A 199 29.67 24.38 -28.95
N GLU A 200 29.73 23.85 -30.17
CA GLU A 200 30.51 22.65 -30.48
C GLU A 200 32.01 22.85 -30.16
N ARG A 201 32.55 24.08 -30.32
CA ARG A 201 33.98 24.38 -30.08
C ARG A 201 34.39 24.20 -28.61
N ASN A 202 33.46 24.43 -27.71
CA ASN A 202 33.67 24.35 -26.26
C ASN A 202 33.09 23.08 -25.64
N LEU A 203 32.58 22.16 -26.44
CA LEU A 203 31.94 20.95 -25.98
C LEU A 203 32.90 20.02 -25.19
N ASP A 204 34.17 19.98 -25.57
CA ASP A 204 35.22 19.20 -24.93
C ASP A 204 35.42 19.65 -23.43
N GLN A 205 35.12 20.92 -23.17
CA GLN A 205 35.18 21.49 -21.82
C GLN A 205 33.91 21.17 -20.99
N ALA A 206 32.82 20.79 -21.63
CA ALA A 206 31.52 20.57 -20.99
C ALA A 206 31.34 19.10 -20.55
N GLN A 207 32.26 18.56 -19.79
CA GLN A 207 32.15 17.18 -19.30
C GLN A 207 31.31 17.06 -18.02
N PRO A 208 30.48 16.00 -17.89
CA PRO A 208 29.76 15.73 -16.65
C PRO A 208 30.74 15.63 -15.47
N GLY A 209 30.41 16.28 -14.35
CA GLY A 209 31.25 16.31 -13.17
C GLY A 209 32.18 17.54 -13.11
N ARG A 210 32.40 18.28 -14.20
CA ARG A 210 33.24 19.49 -14.19
C ARG A 210 32.60 20.61 -13.37
N LYS A 211 33.42 21.30 -12.58
CA LYS A 211 33.03 22.49 -11.80
C LYS A 211 32.95 23.71 -12.71
N VAL A 212 31.97 24.54 -12.46
CA VAL A 212 31.75 25.79 -13.20
C VAL A 212 31.39 26.92 -12.23
N LEU A 213 31.66 28.16 -12.63
CA LEU A 213 31.28 29.36 -11.94
C LEU A 213 30.06 29.98 -12.66
N LEU A 214 29.10 30.42 -11.88
CA LEU A 214 27.84 30.96 -12.34
C LEU A 214 27.72 32.41 -11.85
N TYR A 215 27.75 33.34 -12.78
CA TYR A 215 27.65 34.77 -12.52
C TYR A 215 26.23 35.25 -12.78
N THR A 216 25.70 36.08 -11.91
CA THR A 216 24.45 36.81 -12.09
C THR A 216 24.71 38.29 -12.24
N ASP A 217 23.88 38.99 -13.00
CA ASP A 217 24.05 40.44 -13.21
C ASP A 217 23.98 41.26 -11.90
N GLY A 218 23.24 40.74 -10.93
CA GLY A 218 23.10 41.36 -9.60
C GLY A 218 24.30 41.17 -8.65
N ARG A 219 25.22 40.22 -8.99
CA ARG A 219 26.39 39.86 -8.16
C ARG A 219 27.61 39.51 -9.02
N PRO A 220 28.19 40.45 -9.74
CA PRO A 220 29.30 40.17 -10.65
C PRO A 220 30.58 39.69 -9.92
N ASP A 221 30.77 40.11 -8.66
CA ASP A 221 32.01 39.83 -7.90
C ASP A 221 31.92 38.57 -7.03
N LYS A 222 30.74 37.90 -6.96
CA LYS A 222 30.52 36.74 -6.10
C LYS A 222 29.77 35.63 -6.89
N PRO A 223 30.51 34.82 -7.68
CA PRO A 223 29.88 33.74 -8.44
C PRO A 223 29.37 32.66 -7.52
N TYR A 224 28.35 31.95 -8.01
CA TYR A 224 27.91 30.67 -7.44
C TYR A 224 28.73 29.52 -8.03
N HIS A 225 28.86 28.45 -7.27
CA HIS A 225 29.56 27.23 -7.70
C HIS A 225 28.54 26.21 -8.19
N GLY A 226 28.84 25.64 -9.33
CA GLY A 226 28.02 24.59 -9.93
C GLY A 226 28.84 23.44 -10.46
N GLN A 227 28.16 22.33 -10.70
CA GLN A 227 28.73 21.15 -11.35
C GLN A 227 27.87 20.72 -12.53
N ILE A 228 28.50 20.42 -13.66
CA ILE A 228 27.80 19.91 -14.84
C ILE A 228 27.26 18.51 -14.51
N GLY A 229 25.95 18.38 -14.42
CA GLY A 229 25.28 17.10 -14.16
C GLY A 229 24.89 16.34 -15.42
N PHE A 230 24.65 17.07 -16.53
CA PHE A 230 24.22 16.46 -17.78
C PHE A 230 24.60 17.33 -18.98
N VAL A 231 25.02 16.69 -20.04
CA VAL A 231 25.27 17.29 -21.37
C VAL A 231 24.38 16.58 -22.37
N SER A 232 23.59 17.32 -23.16
CA SER A 232 22.73 16.74 -24.17
C SER A 232 23.57 16.06 -25.27
N PRO A 233 23.29 14.81 -25.64
CA PRO A 233 23.95 14.15 -26.75
C PRO A 233 23.48 14.68 -28.15
N THR A 234 22.40 15.48 -28.15
CA THR A 234 21.79 16.00 -29.36
C THR A 234 21.93 17.52 -29.39
N ALA A 235 22.39 18.06 -30.51
CA ALA A 235 22.43 19.49 -30.70
C ALA A 235 21.03 20.07 -30.84
N GLU A 236 20.83 21.26 -30.29
CA GLU A 236 19.61 22.06 -30.41
C GLU A 236 19.94 23.36 -31.14
N PHE A 237 18.96 23.92 -31.86
CA PHE A 237 19.11 25.26 -32.41
C PHE A 237 19.00 26.29 -31.28
N THR A 238 19.84 27.33 -31.33
CA THR A 238 19.71 28.42 -30.35
C THR A 238 18.30 29.01 -30.40
N PRO A 239 17.59 29.12 -29.29
CA PRO A 239 16.27 29.74 -29.26
C PRO A 239 16.37 31.25 -29.40
N LYS A 240 16.73 31.75 -30.57
CA LYS A 240 16.71 33.17 -30.92
C LYS A 240 15.71 33.41 -32.01
N THR A 241 14.68 34.17 -31.73
CA THR A 241 13.85 34.84 -32.70
C THR A 241 14.66 36.05 -33.25
N VAL A 242 15.36 35.91 -34.34
CA VAL A 242 16.09 37.04 -34.97
C VAL A 242 15.76 37.12 -36.44
N GLU A 243 15.24 38.26 -36.83
CA GLU A 243 14.84 38.62 -38.22
C GLU A 243 15.99 39.21 -39.05
N THR A 244 17.20 38.66 -39.00
CA THR A 244 18.29 39.13 -39.86
C THR A 244 18.94 38.00 -40.64
N PRO A 245 19.26 38.22 -41.97
CA PRO A 245 19.74 37.18 -42.90
C PRO A 245 21.13 36.60 -42.59
N ASP A 246 21.91 37.21 -41.67
CA ASP A 246 23.31 36.86 -41.43
C ASP A 246 23.58 36.01 -40.19
N LEU A 247 22.54 35.60 -39.48
CA LEU A 247 22.70 34.73 -38.31
C LEU A 247 22.55 33.26 -38.73
N ARG A 248 23.67 32.63 -39.07
CA ARG A 248 23.78 31.17 -39.08
C ARG A 248 23.36 30.69 -37.69
N THR A 249 22.34 29.83 -37.67
CA THR A 249 21.90 29.10 -36.51
C THR A 249 23.06 28.22 -36.02
N ASP A 250 23.80 28.70 -35.02
CA ASP A 250 24.84 27.89 -34.41
C ASP A 250 24.15 26.77 -33.62
N LEU A 251 24.54 25.54 -33.87
CA LEU A 251 24.13 24.39 -33.10
C LEU A 251 24.77 24.47 -31.75
N VAL A 252 23.95 24.30 -30.72
CA VAL A 252 24.36 24.32 -29.30
C VAL A 252 23.93 23.07 -28.59
N TYR A 253 24.69 22.68 -27.60
CA TYR A 253 24.39 21.56 -26.74
C TYR A 253 23.90 22.05 -25.38
N ARG A 254 22.77 21.53 -24.94
CA ARG A 254 22.17 21.90 -23.68
C ARG A 254 22.92 21.26 -22.53
N LEU A 255 23.26 22.07 -21.53
CA LEU A 255 23.85 21.66 -20.27
C LEU A 255 22.83 21.80 -19.13
N ARG A 256 22.88 20.88 -18.17
CA ARG A 256 22.23 21.02 -16.88
C ARG A 256 23.31 21.06 -15.81
N ILE A 257 23.41 22.21 -15.14
CA ILE A 257 24.39 22.49 -14.10
C ILE A 257 23.65 22.51 -12.77
N VAL A 258 24.07 21.71 -11.81
CA VAL A 258 23.54 21.72 -10.45
C VAL A 258 24.32 22.76 -9.64
N VAL A 259 23.63 23.72 -9.02
CA VAL A 259 24.24 24.73 -8.17
C VAL A 259 24.41 24.15 -6.77
N THR A 260 25.63 24.24 -6.23
CA THR A 260 25.96 23.63 -4.92
C THR A 260 25.78 24.58 -3.74
N ASP A 261 25.87 25.87 -3.97
CA ASP A 261 25.81 26.95 -2.98
C ASP A 261 24.68 27.97 -3.25
N ALA A 262 23.61 27.50 -3.88
CA ALA A 262 22.43 28.35 -4.14
C ALA A 262 21.87 28.96 -2.86
N ASP A 263 21.62 30.25 -2.90
CA ASP A 263 20.91 31.01 -1.87
C ASP A 263 19.56 31.53 -2.39
N ASP A 264 18.77 32.19 -1.52
CA ASP A 264 17.43 32.72 -1.86
C ASP A 264 17.47 33.88 -2.87
N ALA A 265 18.66 34.43 -3.19
CA ALA A 265 18.81 35.46 -4.19
C ALA A 265 18.84 34.90 -5.62
N LEU A 266 19.14 33.60 -5.79
CA LEU A 266 19.11 32.94 -7.09
C LEU A 266 17.70 32.46 -7.38
N ARG A 267 16.95 33.21 -8.17
CA ARG A 267 15.53 32.96 -8.47
C ARG A 267 15.33 32.23 -9.78
N GLN A 268 14.22 31.52 -9.87
CA GLN A 268 13.80 30.87 -11.11
C GLN A 268 13.63 31.89 -12.26
N GLY A 269 14.17 31.59 -13.43
CA GLY A 269 14.11 32.47 -14.61
C GLY A 269 15.17 33.57 -14.64
N MET A 270 16.04 33.65 -13.61
CA MET A 270 17.14 34.64 -13.59
C MET A 270 18.19 34.26 -14.65
N PRO A 271 18.65 35.26 -15.47
CA PRO A 271 19.74 35.03 -16.41
C PRO A 271 21.05 34.83 -15.64
N VAL A 272 21.86 33.86 -16.11
CA VAL A 272 23.16 33.56 -15.53
C VAL A 272 24.18 33.34 -16.64
N THR A 273 25.42 33.83 -16.40
CA THR A 273 26.56 33.55 -17.26
C THR A 273 27.41 32.44 -16.67
N VAL A 274 27.70 31.42 -17.45
CA VAL A 274 28.49 30.27 -17.03
C VAL A 274 29.92 30.42 -17.50
N GLN A 275 30.89 30.33 -16.56
CA GLN A 275 32.30 30.21 -16.87
C GLN A 275 32.80 28.83 -16.45
N PHE A 276 33.55 28.19 -17.34
CA PHE A 276 34.29 26.97 -16.99
C PHE A 276 35.41 27.37 -16.03
N GLY A 277 35.43 26.79 -14.84
CA GLY A 277 36.50 27.00 -13.88
C GLY A 277 37.81 26.51 -14.48
N ASP A 278 38.85 27.32 -14.44
CA ASP A 278 40.21 26.87 -14.75
C ASP A 278 40.58 25.79 -13.71
N GLU A 279 41.04 24.64 -14.20
CA GLU A 279 41.75 23.69 -13.36
C GLU A 279 43.02 24.39 -12.87
N ALA A 280 42.95 24.98 -11.69
CA ALA A 280 44.15 25.51 -11.05
C ALA A 280 45.09 24.33 -10.79
N GLY A 281 46.17 24.27 -11.63
CA GLY A 281 47.47 23.72 -11.31
C GLY A 281 47.54 22.31 -10.79
N HIS A 282 47.93 21.40 -11.67
CA HIS A 282 48.82 20.32 -11.25
C HIS A 282 50.19 20.98 -10.87
N GLU A 283 50.48 21.05 -9.59
CA GLU A 283 51.81 20.94 -9.03
C GLU A 283 51.88 19.72 -8.11
#